data_50141ccd6b73451f7f1e31d5c1df95cc
#
_entry.id   50141ccd6b73451f7f1e31d5c1df95cc
#
_cell.length_a   1.000
_cell.length_b   1.000
_cell.length_c   1.000
_cell.angle_alpha   90.00
_cell.angle_beta   90.00
_cell.angle_gamma   90.00
#
_symmetry.space_group_name_H-M   'P 1'
#
loop_
_entity.id
_entity.type
_entity.pdbx_description
1 polymer ?
#
loop_
_entity_poly.entity_id
_entity_poly.type
_entity_poly.pdbx_seq_one_letter_code
_entity_poly.pdbx_strand_id
1 'polypeptide(L)'
;MRLLVCGGAGFIGSTFVRQRLLEHGDEVTVLDKLTYAGREENFHDFAEHPRFQFQRGAIEDPAAVARAIGAGAPQAIVNFAAETHVDRSISEPHSFVATHALGTFVLLEAARTAELDYLQVSTDEVYGSIESGTFTEDSPLRPSSPYSATKTGADLLVQSYFHTYRLPATICRGSNNYGPYQYPEKLIPLMILNALHGDPLPVYGDGLQVRNWIHSGDFSRAIGHVLEHGAPGEVYNAGGPDEQTNLAVVRQIVELTGADPAQIEHVADRPGHDRRYSLSSEKVRALGWSPRVTFSDGLSQAVSWYRENSWWWEPIRSGEYRAYYERQYGRALR
;
A
#
# COMPACT_ATOMS: atom_id res chain seq x y z
N MET A 1 -11.07 18.58 -6.68
CA MET A 1 -11.69 18.33 -5.34
C MET A 1 -10.77 18.85 -4.23
N ARG A 2 -11.29 18.97 -2.99
CA ARG A 2 -10.46 19.11 -1.79
C ARG A 2 -10.47 17.78 -1.06
N LEU A 3 -9.29 17.23 -0.81
CA LEU A 3 -9.13 15.87 -0.25
C LEU A 3 -8.35 15.91 1.06
N LEU A 4 -8.79 15.12 2.05
CA LEU A 4 -7.96 14.72 3.18
C LEU A 4 -7.43 13.32 2.89
N VAL A 5 -6.11 13.20 2.72
CA VAL A 5 -5.42 11.93 2.45
C VAL A 5 -4.69 11.49 3.73
N CYS A 6 -5.23 10.50 4.40
CA CYS A 6 -4.60 9.90 5.57
C CYS A 6 -3.59 8.83 5.14
N GLY A 7 -2.38 8.85 5.71
CA GLY A 7 -1.29 7.96 5.27
C GLY A 7 -0.63 8.41 3.96
N GLY A 8 -0.75 9.70 3.62
CA GLY A 8 -0.23 10.26 2.37
C GLY A 8 1.30 10.33 2.29
N ALA A 9 2.03 10.20 3.41
CA ALA A 9 3.50 10.13 3.42
C ALA A 9 4.03 8.71 3.12
N GLY A 10 3.16 7.71 3.05
CA GLY A 10 3.51 6.35 2.67
C GLY A 10 3.69 6.18 1.15
N PHE A 11 4.15 5.00 0.74
CA PHE A 11 4.43 4.63 -0.65
C PHE A 11 3.25 4.88 -1.61
N ILE A 12 2.09 4.22 -1.37
CA ILE A 12 0.93 4.34 -2.26
C ILE A 12 0.26 5.71 -2.07
N GLY A 13 0.16 6.18 -0.81
CA GLY A 13 -0.45 7.47 -0.50
C GLY A 13 0.25 8.65 -1.18
N SER A 14 1.58 8.71 -1.16
CA SER A 14 2.34 9.78 -1.83
C SER A 14 2.21 9.72 -3.36
N THR A 15 2.12 8.52 -3.94
CA THR A 15 1.86 8.35 -5.37
C THR A 15 0.46 8.89 -5.74
N PHE A 16 -0.55 8.61 -4.91
CA PHE A 16 -1.90 9.14 -5.10
C PHE A 16 -1.94 10.67 -4.95
N VAL A 17 -1.33 11.21 -3.90
CA VAL A 17 -1.25 12.67 -3.67
C VAL A 17 -0.61 13.37 -4.88
N ARG A 18 0.51 12.85 -5.37
CA ARG A 18 1.22 13.38 -6.55
C ARG A 18 0.30 13.44 -7.76
N GLN A 19 -0.41 12.36 -8.07
CA GLN A 19 -1.35 12.34 -9.20
C GLN A 19 -2.49 13.33 -9.02
N ARG A 20 -3.11 13.40 -7.82
CA ARG A 20 -4.22 14.32 -7.57
C ARG A 20 -3.81 15.79 -7.66
N LEU A 21 -2.61 16.14 -7.19
CA LEU A 21 -2.09 17.50 -7.28
C LEU A 21 -1.67 17.88 -8.69
N LEU A 22 -0.86 17.03 -9.36
CA LEU A 22 -0.17 17.41 -10.59
C LEU A 22 -0.99 17.12 -11.85
N GLU A 23 -1.80 16.05 -11.85
CA GLU A 23 -2.57 15.64 -13.03
C GLU A 23 -4.03 16.09 -12.97
N HIS A 24 -4.66 16.09 -11.78
CA HIS A 24 -6.07 16.44 -11.62
C HIS A 24 -6.32 17.84 -11.08
N GLY A 25 -5.30 18.48 -10.52
CA GLY A 25 -5.43 19.85 -10.02
C GLY A 25 -6.21 19.99 -8.71
N ASP A 26 -6.28 18.94 -7.93
CA ASP A 26 -6.95 18.93 -6.63
C ASP A 26 -6.16 19.70 -5.56
N GLU A 27 -6.85 20.05 -4.48
CA GLU A 27 -6.24 20.53 -3.24
C GLU A 27 -6.15 19.35 -2.28
N VAL A 28 -4.97 19.10 -1.74
CA VAL A 28 -4.74 17.92 -0.89
C VAL A 28 -4.12 18.32 0.44
N THR A 29 -4.82 17.96 1.51
CA THR A 29 -4.26 17.96 2.87
C THR A 29 -3.88 16.53 3.23
N VAL A 30 -2.62 16.29 3.58
CA VAL A 30 -2.14 15.00 4.06
C VAL A 30 -2.12 14.99 5.58
N LEU A 31 -2.69 13.94 6.19
CA LEU A 31 -2.53 13.60 7.61
C LEU A 31 -1.70 12.32 7.73
N ASP A 32 -0.52 12.41 8.35
CA ASP A 32 0.36 11.26 8.55
C ASP A 32 1.14 11.39 9.87
N LYS A 33 1.29 10.28 10.59
CA LYS A 33 2.05 10.27 11.87
C LYS A 33 3.55 10.12 11.66
N LEU A 34 4.00 9.83 10.43
CA LEU A 34 5.38 9.58 10.05
C LEU A 34 5.99 8.44 10.86
N THR A 35 5.45 7.23 10.68
CA THR A 35 6.13 6.00 11.14
C THR A 35 7.34 5.71 10.26
N TYR A 36 8.01 4.61 10.49
CA TYR A 36 9.22 4.24 9.74
C TYR A 36 9.07 4.24 8.20
N ALA A 37 7.86 3.97 7.68
CA ALA A 37 7.58 3.89 6.24
C ALA A 37 6.92 5.16 5.68
N GLY A 38 6.39 6.04 6.53
CA GLY A 38 5.86 7.35 6.15
C GLY A 38 6.96 8.40 6.24
N ARG A 39 7.30 9.06 5.12
CA ARG A 39 8.46 9.95 5.02
C ARG A 39 8.13 11.23 4.27
N GLU A 40 8.62 12.36 4.77
CA GLU A 40 8.45 13.67 4.12
C GLU A 40 9.22 13.73 2.78
N GLU A 41 10.30 12.93 2.63
CA GLU A 41 11.04 12.83 1.37
C GLU A 41 10.19 12.29 0.21
N ASN A 42 9.07 11.63 0.52
CA ASN A 42 8.10 11.20 -0.49
C ASN A 42 7.31 12.37 -1.11
N PHE A 43 7.41 13.57 -0.52
CA PHE A 43 6.79 14.81 -1.01
C PHE A 43 7.74 15.70 -1.82
N HIS A 44 9.00 15.30 -1.95
CA HIS A 44 10.11 16.16 -2.40
C HIS A 44 9.80 16.95 -3.69
N ASP A 45 9.03 16.39 -4.62
CA ASP A 45 8.69 17.00 -5.92
C ASP A 45 7.42 17.85 -5.89
N PHE A 46 6.66 17.84 -4.78
CA PHE A 46 5.45 18.64 -4.63
C PHE A 46 5.26 19.30 -3.24
N ALA A 47 6.26 19.22 -2.36
CA ALA A 47 6.17 19.79 -1.01
C ALA A 47 5.80 21.28 -1.00
N GLU A 48 6.33 22.06 -1.96
CA GLU A 48 6.06 23.49 -2.12
C GLU A 48 4.86 23.81 -3.02
N HIS A 49 4.08 22.79 -3.41
CA HIS A 49 2.94 23.02 -4.28
C HIS A 49 1.83 23.80 -3.54
N PRO A 50 1.27 24.90 -4.12
CA PRO A 50 0.34 25.80 -3.41
C PRO A 50 -0.98 25.16 -2.99
N ARG A 51 -1.33 24.00 -3.53
CA ARG A 51 -2.52 23.22 -3.18
C ARG A 51 -2.20 22.00 -2.30
N PHE A 52 -0.97 21.91 -1.80
CA PHE A 52 -0.54 20.86 -0.88
C PHE A 52 -0.42 21.41 0.54
N GLN A 53 -0.92 20.64 1.51
CA GLN A 53 -0.72 20.90 2.93
C GLN A 53 -0.37 19.58 3.64
N PHE A 54 0.57 19.65 4.57
CA PHE A 54 0.93 18.53 5.42
C PHE A 54 0.58 18.81 6.89
N GLN A 55 -0.07 17.85 7.54
CA GLN A 55 -0.41 17.85 8.96
C GLN A 55 0.17 16.59 9.60
N ARG A 56 1.09 16.75 10.53
CA ARG A 56 1.60 15.63 11.31
C ARG A 56 0.60 15.23 12.39
N GLY A 57 0.17 13.96 12.36
CA GLY A 57 -0.79 13.44 13.35
C GLY A 57 -1.23 12.03 13.03
N ALA A 58 -1.72 11.33 14.05
CA ALA A 58 -2.23 9.98 13.94
C ALA A 58 -3.73 9.99 13.66
N ILE A 59 -4.21 9.04 12.85
CA ILE A 59 -5.64 8.89 12.56
C ILE A 59 -6.45 8.39 13.76
N GLU A 60 -5.80 7.75 14.72
CA GLU A 60 -6.37 7.32 15.99
C GLU A 60 -6.53 8.48 17.01
N ASP A 61 -6.03 9.70 16.71
CA ASP A 61 -6.23 10.92 17.51
C ASP A 61 -7.35 11.79 16.92
N PRO A 62 -8.55 11.82 17.53
CA PRO A 62 -9.67 12.63 17.05
C PRO A 62 -9.33 14.13 16.92
N ALA A 63 -8.45 14.65 17.78
CA ALA A 63 -8.07 16.05 17.72
C ALA A 63 -7.18 16.36 16.51
N ALA A 64 -6.26 15.44 16.16
CA ALA A 64 -5.45 15.56 14.94
C ALA A 64 -6.33 15.51 13.67
N VAL A 65 -7.28 14.57 13.61
CA VAL A 65 -8.23 14.45 12.50
C VAL A 65 -9.08 15.71 12.37
N ALA A 66 -9.63 16.23 13.47
CA ALA A 66 -10.43 17.47 13.46
C ALA A 66 -9.61 18.68 12.97
N ARG A 67 -8.34 18.81 13.38
CA ARG A 67 -7.46 19.88 12.88
C ARG A 67 -7.22 19.75 11.37
N ALA A 68 -6.97 18.55 10.88
CA ALA A 68 -6.73 18.32 9.45
C ALA A 68 -7.97 18.61 8.59
N ILE A 69 -9.15 18.25 9.07
CA ILE A 69 -10.44 18.61 8.41
C ILE A 69 -10.62 20.15 8.44
N GLY A 70 -10.38 20.80 9.57
CA GLY A 70 -10.51 22.25 9.67
C GLY A 70 -9.55 23.03 8.78
N ALA A 71 -8.32 22.54 8.60
CA ALA A 71 -7.32 23.17 7.74
C ALA A 71 -7.63 23.02 6.24
N GLY A 72 -8.04 21.82 5.81
CA GLY A 72 -8.26 21.50 4.39
C GLY A 72 -9.68 21.70 3.90
N ALA A 73 -10.66 21.79 4.81
CA ALA A 73 -12.09 21.79 4.48
C ALA A 73 -12.44 20.77 3.35
N PRO A 74 -12.06 19.50 3.52
CA PRO A 74 -12.15 18.48 2.45
C PRO A 74 -13.60 18.20 2.07
N GLN A 75 -13.78 17.61 0.90
CA GLN A 75 -15.04 17.01 0.44
C GLN A 75 -15.05 15.49 0.66
N ALA A 76 -13.86 14.89 0.72
CA ALA A 76 -13.70 13.46 0.94
C ALA A 76 -12.45 13.14 1.77
N ILE A 77 -12.52 12.04 2.52
CA ILE A 77 -11.38 11.41 3.19
C ILE A 77 -10.97 10.18 2.39
N VAL A 78 -9.69 10.07 2.04
CA VAL A 78 -9.10 8.87 1.43
C VAL A 78 -8.09 8.28 2.39
N ASN A 79 -8.37 7.09 2.92
CA ASN A 79 -7.59 6.47 3.99
C ASN A 79 -6.61 5.43 3.45
N PHE A 80 -5.33 5.81 3.36
CA PHE A 80 -4.19 4.91 3.11
C PHE A 80 -3.46 4.53 4.40
N ALA A 81 -3.77 5.18 5.54
CA ALA A 81 -3.03 4.97 6.77
C ALA A 81 -3.13 3.51 7.24
N ALA A 82 -1.98 2.86 7.34
CA ALA A 82 -1.87 1.46 7.70
C ALA A 82 -0.47 1.12 8.22
N GLU A 83 -0.39 0.19 9.14
CA GLU A 83 0.81 -0.61 9.35
C GLU A 83 0.81 -1.72 8.30
N THR A 84 1.90 -1.91 7.53
CA THR A 84 1.83 -2.67 6.27
C THR A 84 2.70 -3.92 6.21
N HIS A 85 3.55 -4.17 7.21
CA HIS A 85 4.47 -5.30 7.18
C HIS A 85 3.91 -6.51 7.93
N VAL A 86 3.57 -7.58 7.19
CA VAL A 86 2.94 -8.77 7.77
C VAL A 86 3.78 -9.39 8.89
N ASP A 87 5.12 -9.52 8.71
CA ASP A 87 6.00 -10.11 9.72
C ASP A 87 5.99 -9.28 11.02
N ARG A 88 5.93 -7.94 10.93
CA ARG A 88 5.75 -7.07 12.10
C ARG A 88 4.39 -7.27 12.78
N SER A 89 3.33 -7.60 12.03
CA SER A 89 2.02 -7.86 12.61
C SER A 89 2.00 -9.11 13.51
N ILE A 90 2.91 -10.05 13.25
CA ILE A 90 3.05 -11.28 14.05
C ILE A 90 3.77 -10.96 15.36
N SER A 91 4.81 -10.10 15.32
CA SER A 91 5.61 -9.73 16.51
C SER A 91 4.99 -8.61 17.34
N GLU A 92 4.33 -7.64 16.71
CA GLU A 92 3.83 -6.40 17.30
C GLU A 92 2.39 -6.06 16.85
N PRO A 93 1.38 -6.89 17.13
CA PRO A 93 0.02 -6.73 16.56
C PRO A 93 -0.73 -5.50 17.07
N HIS A 94 -0.35 -4.92 18.20
CA HIS A 94 -1.07 -3.81 18.83
C HIS A 94 -1.18 -2.57 17.93
N SER A 95 -0.10 -2.18 17.26
CA SER A 95 -0.08 -1.02 16.35
C SER A 95 -1.04 -1.20 15.16
N PHE A 96 -1.21 -2.45 14.70
CA PHE A 96 -2.13 -2.80 13.62
C PHE A 96 -3.59 -2.62 14.05
N VAL A 97 -3.95 -3.06 15.25
CA VAL A 97 -5.30 -2.86 15.80
C VAL A 97 -5.59 -1.37 16.00
N ALA A 98 -4.64 -0.63 16.58
CA ALA A 98 -4.79 0.80 16.81
C ALA A 98 -5.00 1.58 15.50
N THR A 99 -4.17 1.33 14.49
CA THR A 99 -4.27 2.06 13.23
C THR A 99 -5.45 1.57 12.39
N HIS A 100 -5.63 0.25 12.19
CA HIS A 100 -6.63 -0.24 11.25
C HIS A 100 -8.05 -0.20 11.83
N ALA A 101 -8.25 -0.60 13.10
CA ALA A 101 -9.58 -0.63 13.69
C ALA A 101 -9.95 0.72 14.33
N LEU A 102 -9.17 1.17 15.33
CA LEU A 102 -9.49 2.40 16.03
C LEU A 102 -9.34 3.63 15.13
N GLY A 103 -8.26 3.72 14.35
CA GLY A 103 -8.04 4.83 13.41
C GLY A 103 -9.15 4.91 12.36
N THR A 104 -9.56 3.80 11.76
CA THR A 104 -10.69 3.77 10.82
C THR A 104 -11.98 4.23 11.48
N PHE A 105 -12.27 3.77 12.71
CA PHE A 105 -13.43 4.24 13.48
C PHE A 105 -13.43 5.75 13.67
N VAL A 106 -12.30 6.33 14.08
CA VAL A 106 -12.17 7.80 14.29
C VAL A 106 -12.42 8.56 13.00
N LEU A 107 -11.86 8.09 11.87
CA LEU A 107 -12.08 8.73 10.57
C LEU A 107 -13.54 8.61 10.10
N LEU A 108 -14.20 7.48 10.32
CA LEU A 108 -15.61 7.28 9.98
C LEU A 108 -16.53 8.20 10.79
N GLU A 109 -16.29 8.37 12.10
CA GLU A 109 -17.02 9.32 12.94
C GLU A 109 -16.80 10.76 12.48
N ALA A 110 -15.56 11.11 12.13
CA ALA A 110 -15.24 12.43 11.60
C ALA A 110 -15.93 12.69 10.25
N ALA A 111 -15.90 11.72 9.32
CA ALA A 111 -16.57 11.81 8.04
C ALA A 111 -18.08 11.97 8.21
N ARG A 112 -18.70 11.16 9.09
CA ARG A 112 -20.14 11.23 9.39
C ARG A 112 -20.55 12.58 9.97
N THR A 113 -19.74 13.12 10.90
CA THR A 113 -20.05 14.38 11.57
C THR A 113 -19.87 15.60 10.65
N ALA A 114 -18.89 15.54 9.75
CA ALA A 114 -18.60 16.62 8.80
C ALA A 114 -19.26 16.42 7.43
N GLU A 115 -20.10 15.40 7.27
CA GLU A 115 -20.82 15.07 6.02
C GLU A 115 -19.87 14.90 4.81
N LEU A 116 -18.76 14.16 5.00
CA LEU A 116 -17.75 13.91 3.99
C LEU A 116 -17.91 12.53 3.35
N ASP A 117 -17.56 12.43 2.08
CA ASP A 117 -17.37 11.13 1.43
C ASP A 117 -16.15 10.41 2.05
N TYR A 118 -16.18 9.07 2.05
CA TYR A 118 -15.10 8.26 2.61
C TYR A 118 -14.66 7.15 1.66
N LEU A 119 -13.36 7.02 1.43
CA LEU A 119 -12.78 5.90 0.69
C LEU A 119 -11.73 5.20 1.53
N GLN A 120 -11.93 3.90 1.77
CA GLN A 120 -10.98 3.01 2.43
C GLN A 120 -10.09 2.32 1.42
N VAL A 121 -8.77 2.49 1.52
CA VAL A 121 -7.82 1.69 0.77
C VAL A 121 -7.52 0.42 1.55
N SER A 122 -7.77 -0.74 0.92
CA SER A 122 -7.65 -2.05 1.52
C SER A 122 -6.79 -2.99 0.66
N THR A 123 -6.79 -4.27 0.94
CA THR A 123 -5.89 -5.27 0.38
C THR A 123 -6.64 -6.54 -0.01
N ASP A 124 -6.12 -7.30 -0.97
CA ASP A 124 -6.57 -8.65 -1.33
C ASP A 124 -6.32 -9.69 -0.22
N GLU A 125 -5.39 -9.41 0.69
CA GLU A 125 -5.10 -10.32 1.81
C GLU A 125 -6.30 -10.54 2.75
N VAL A 126 -7.33 -9.71 2.68
CA VAL A 126 -8.59 -9.91 3.42
C VAL A 126 -9.35 -11.16 2.98
N TYR A 127 -9.13 -11.63 1.76
CA TYR A 127 -9.75 -12.85 1.22
C TYR A 127 -9.04 -14.14 1.65
N GLY A 128 -7.76 -14.05 2.03
CA GLY A 128 -6.91 -15.22 2.28
C GLY A 128 -6.33 -15.82 0.99
N SER A 129 -5.93 -17.09 1.04
CA SER A 129 -5.30 -17.79 -0.09
C SER A 129 -6.33 -18.50 -0.98
N ILE A 130 -6.07 -18.56 -2.30
CA ILE A 130 -6.88 -19.27 -3.29
C ILE A 130 -6.01 -20.16 -4.16
N GLU A 131 -6.37 -21.42 -4.32
CA GLU A 131 -5.60 -22.37 -5.15
C GLU A 131 -5.87 -22.18 -6.65
N SER A 132 -7.12 -21.93 -7.01
CA SER A 132 -7.57 -21.75 -8.39
C SER A 132 -8.67 -20.70 -8.50
N GLY A 133 -8.84 -20.09 -9.67
CA GLY A 133 -9.79 -18.99 -9.88
C GLY A 133 -9.27 -17.65 -9.37
N THR A 134 -10.17 -16.69 -9.20
CA THR A 134 -9.90 -15.32 -8.75
C THR A 134 -10.92 -14.89 -7.71
N PHE A 135 -10.51 -14.10 -6.74
CA PHE A 135 -11.43 -13.45 -5.82
C PHE A 135 -12.20 -12.32 -6.51
N THR A 136 -13.49 -12.28 -6.25
CA THR A 136 -14.38 -11.15 -6.56
C THR A 136 -14.73 -10.42 -5.29
N GLU A 137 -15.41 -9.29 -5.40
CA GLU A 137 -15.85 -8.49 -4.25
C GLU A 137 -16.85 -9.24 -3.34
N ASP A 138 -17.56 -10.22 -3.90
CA ASP A 138 -18.52 -11.10 -3.17
C ASP A 138 -17.84 -12.30 -2.49
N SER A 139 -16.54 -12.50 -2.70
CA SER A 139 -15.80 -13.60 -2.09
C SER A 139 -15.76 -13.46 -0.56
N PRO A 140 -15.88 -14.56 0.21
CA PRO A 140 -15.85 -14.50 1.66
C PRO A 140 -14.47 -14.03 2.16
N LEU A 141 -14.50 -13.21 3.23
CA LEU A 141 -13.30 -12.72 3.89
C LEU A 141 -12.74 -13.81 4.82
N ARG A 142 -11.49 -14.24 4.62
CA ARG A 142 -10.82 -15.31 5.37
C ARG A 142 -9.35 -14.94 5.65
N PRO A 143 -9.11 -13.86 6.42
CA PRO A 143 -7.75 -13.38 6.68
C PRO A 143 -6.91 -14.43 7.42
N SER A 144 -5.62 -14.54 7.08
CA SER A 144 -4.68 -15.53 7.61
C SER A 144 -3.63 -14.95 8.56
N SER A 145 -3.54 -13.62 8.69
CA SER A 145 -2.56 -12.92 9.53
C SER A 145 -3.20 -11.83 10.39
N PRO A 146 -2.53 -11.36 11.47
CA PRO A 146 -3.02 -10.21 12.24
C PRO A 146 -3.18 -8.95 11.38
N TYR A 147 -2.30 -8.70 10.41
CA TYR A 147 -2.43 -7.63 9.43
C TYR A 147 -3.73 -7.75 8.64
N SER A 148 -3.95 -8.87 7.95
CA SER A 148 -5.14 -9.07 7.12
C SER A 148 -6.42 -9.10 7.95
N ALA A 149 -6.39 -9.64 9.18
CA ALA A 149 -7.54 -9.64 10.08
C ALA A 149 -7.95 -8.22 10.51
N THR A 150 -6.97 -7.36 10.84
CA THR A 150 -7.26 -5.97 11.22
C THR A 150 -7.71 -5.13 10.03
N LYS A 151 -7.19 -5.37 8.81
CA LYS A 151 -7.70 -4.75 7.57
C LYS A 151 -9.13 -5.18 7.26
N THR A 152 -9.43 -6.48 7.44
CA THR A 152 -10.82 -7.00 7.32
C THR A 152 -11.75 -6.31 8.30
N GLY A 153 -11.33 -6.14 9.56
CA GLY A 153 -12.10 -5.42 10.58
C GLY A 153 -12.40 -3.97 10.17
N ALA A 154 -11.41 -3.28 9.57
CA ALA A 154 -11.60 -1.93 9.01
C ALA A 154 -12.63 -1.92 7.88
N ASP A 155 -12.55 -2.85 6.93
CA ASP A 155 -13.52 -2.97 5.83
C ASP A 155 -14.94 -3.19 6.35
N LEU A 156 -15.12 -4.06 7.34
CA LEU A 156 -16.42 -4.33 7.96
C LEU A 156 -16.97 -3.12 8.72
N LEU A 157 -16.11 -2.31 9.37
CA LEU A 157 -16.52 -1.04 9.97
C LEU A 157 -17.06 -0.09 8.89
N VAL A 158 -16.35 0.09 7.78
CA VAL A 158 -16.80 0.95 6.67
C VAL A 158 -18.16 0.50 6.14
N GLN A 159 -18.34 -0.78 5.88
CA GLN A 159 -19.64 -1.33 5.43
C GLN A 159 -20.76 -1.10 6.45
N SER A 160 -20.46 -1.28 7.75
CA SER A 160 -21.45 -1.05 8.81
C SER A 160 -21.90 0.40 8.89
N TYR A 161 -21.00 1.38 8.63
CA TYR A 161 -21.35 2.80 8.63
C TYR A 161 -22.22 3.18 7.43
N PHE A 162 -22.00 2.58 6.27
CA PHE A 162 -22.92 2.74 5.15
C PHE A 162 -24.29 2.17 5.47
N HIS A 163 -24.37 0.95 5.99
CA HIS A 163 -25.66 0.30 6.29
C HIS A 163 -26.45 1.01 7.39
N THR A 164 -25.77 1.42 8.46
CA THR A 164 -26.41 2.02 9.64
C THR A 164 -26.69 3.50 9.48
N TYR A 165 -25.72 4.26 8.98
CA TYR A 165 -25.78 5.74 8.98
C TYR A 165 -25.91 6.32 7.58
N ARG A 166 -25.89 5.50 6.53
CA ARG A 166 -25.90 5.94 5.12
C ARG A 166 -24.70 6.85 4.78
N LEU A 167 -23.58 6.69 5.50
CA LEU A 167 -22.35 7.38 5.17
C LEU A 167 -21.93 7.02 3.74
N PRO A 168 -21.68 7.99 2.83
CA PRO A 168 -21.20 7.71 1.49
C PRO A 168 -19.77 7.17 1.54
N ALA A 169 -19.61 5.87 1.72
CA ALA A 169 -18.33 5.22 1.89
C ALA A 169 -18.12 4.14 0.82
N THR A 170 -16.89 4.03 0.30
CA THR A 170 -16.45 3.00 -0.65
C THR A 170 -15.18 2.34 -0.16
N ILE A 171 -14.89 1.13 -0.65
CA ILE A 171 -13.67 0.39 -0.36
C ILE A 171 -12.98 0.03 -1.68
N CYS A 172 -11.66 0.29 -1.78
CA CYS A 172 -10.83 -0.15 -2.89
C CYS A 172 -9.77 -1.12 -2.37
N ARG A 173 -9.87 -2.41 -2.74
CA ARG A 173 -8.92 -3.46 -2.38
C ARG A 173 -7.89 -3.63 -3.49
N GLY A 174 -6.61 -3.46 -3.15
CA GLY A 174 -5.50 -3.61 -4.08
C GLY A 174 -4.80 -4.95 -3.96
N SER A 175 -4.25 -5.43 -5.06
CA SER A 175 -3.27 -6.52 -5.06
C SER A 175 -1.88 -6.03 -4.64
N ASN A 176 -0.86 -6.89 -4.72
CA ASN A 176 0.50 -6.53 -4.32
C ASN A 176 1.03 -5.34 -5.13
N ASN A 177 1.25 -4.21 -4.46
CA ASN A 177 1.76 -3.00 -5.08
C ASN A 177 3.28 -2.99 -5.17
N TYR A 178 3.82 -2.39 -6.25
CA TYR A 178 5.25 -2.14 -6.44
C TYR A 178 5.49 -0.84 -7.20
N GLY A 179 6.69 -0.29 -7.09
CA GLY A 179 7.08 0.94 -7.81
C GLY A 179 8.03 1.85 -7.03
N PRO A 180 8.26 3.08 -7.50
CA PRO A 180 9.03 4.11 -6.83
C PRO A 180 8.56 4.40 -5.40
N TYR A 181 9.47 4.77 -4.49
CA TYR A 181 9.20 5.10 -3.08
C TYR A 181 8.68 3.94 -2.22
N GLN A 182 8.71 2.68 -2.70
CA GLN A 182 8.36 1.54 -1.84
C GLN A 182 9.47 1.24 -0.83
N TYR A 183 9.10 1.13 0.46
CA TYR A 183 10.08 0.93 1.53
C TYR A 183 10.88 -0.36 1.36
N PRO A 184 12.20 -0.34 1.61
CA PRO A 184 13.14 -1.44 1.27
C PRO A 184 12.92 -2.78 1.96
N GLU A 185 12.00 -2.89 2.92
CA GLU A 185 11.63 -4.16 3.55
C GLU A 185 10.74 -5.06 2.68
N LYS A 186 10.14 -4.52 1.61
CA LYS A 186 9.25 -5.25 0.70
C LYS A 186 10.05 -6.00 -0.37
N LEU A 187 9.49 -7.10 -0.88
CA LEU A 187 10.18 -8.03 -1.79
C LEU A 187 10.91 -7.31 -2.94
N ILE A 188 10.21 -6.54 -3.74
CA ILE A 188 10.79 -5.93 -4.95
C ILE A 188 11.91 -4.93 -4.61
N PRO A 189 11.71 -3.89 -3.77
CA PRO A 189 12.81 -2.98 -3.45
C PRO A 189 13.96 -3.64 -2.69
N LEU A 190 13.69 -4.59 -1.81
CA LEU A 190 14.71 -5.36 -1.12
C LEU A 190 15.62 -6.08 -2.12
N MET A 191 15.02 -6.83 -3.05
CA MET A 191 15.78 -7.59 -4.04
C MET A 191 16.53 -6.68 -5.01
N ILE A 192 15.94 -5.56 -5.43
CA ILE A 192 16.63 -4.57 -6.29
C ILE A 192 17.87 -4.03 -5.57
N LEU A 193 17.73 -3.55 -4.34
CA LEU A 193 18.83 -2.94 -3.61
C LEU A 193 19.91 -3.95 -3.25
N ASN A 194 19.53 -5.17 -2.85
CA ASN A 194 20.51 -6.23 -2.60
C ASN A 194 21.27 -6.63 -3.88
N ALA A 195 20.56 -6.77 -5.01
CA ALA A 195 21.20 -7.08 -6.28
C ALA A 195 22.21 -5.99 -6.70
N LEU A 196 21.86 -4.71 -6.54
CA LEU A 196 22.74 -3.59 -6.87
C LEU A 196 23.99 -3.50 -5.97
N HIS A 197 23.94 -4.03 -4.74
CA HIS A 197 25.05 -3.99 -3.78
C HIS A 197 25.83 -5.31 -3.67
N GLY A 198 25.44 -6.35 -4.41
CA GLY A 198 26.07 -7.66 -4.32
C GLY A 198 25.72 -8.40 -3.01
N ASP A 199 24.63 -8.01 -2.34
CA ASP A 199 24.11 -8.68 -1.16
C ASP A 199 23.27 -9.91 -1.56
N PRO A 200 23.10 -10.91 -0.67
CA PRO A 200 22.24 -12.06 -0.91
C PRO A 200 20.78 -11.67 -1.16
N LEU A 201 20.11 -12.43 -2.03
CA LEU A 201 18.70 -12.28 -2.40
C LEU A 201 17.86 -13.35 -1.68
N PRO A 202 17.33 -13.07 -0.46
CA PRO A 202 16.65 -14.08 0.35
C PRO A 202 15.25 -14.38 -0.19
N VAL A 203 15.02 -15.61 -0.64
CA VAL A 203 13.75 -16.11 -1.12
C VAL A 203 13.13 -17.04 -0.09
N TYR A 204 11.95 -16.72 0.42
CA TYR A 204 11.23 -17.53 1.39
C TYR A 204 10.78 -18.87 0.79
N GLY A 205 11.10 -19.98 1.50
CA GLY A 205 10.71 -21.33 1.13
C GLY A 205 11.17 -21.72 -0.27
N ASP A 206 10.25 -22.22 -1.09
CA ASP A 206 10.50 -22.61 -2.49
C ASP A 206 10.41 -21.43 -3.47
N GLY A 207 9.95 -20.26 -3.02
CA GLY A 207 9.74 -19.07 -3.87
C GLY A 207 8.60 -19.17 -4.86
N LEU A 208 7.75 -20.22 -4.75
CA LEU A 208 6.64 -20.47 -5.69
C LEU A 208 5.32 -19.85 -5.23
N GLN A 209 5.33 -19.00 -4.21
CA GLN A 209 4.17 -18.20 -3.84
C GLN A 209 3.85 -17.23 -4.98
N VAL A 210 2.58 -17.23 -5.40
CA VAL A 210 2.09 -16.44 -6.54
C VAL A 210 1.45 -15.14 -6.04
N ARG A 211 1.79 -14.04 -6.66
CA ARG A 211 1.19 -12.72 -6.38
C ARG A 211 0.70 -12.08 -7.67
N ASN A 212 -0.44 -11.44 -7.57
CA ASN A 212 -0.91 -10.51 -8.59
C ASN A 212 -0.26 -9.15 -8.32
N TRP A 213 0.49 -8.61 -9.28
CA TRP A 213 1.26 -7.39 -9.12
C TRP A 213 0.62 -6.21 -9.84
N ILE A 214 0.46 -5.10 -9.12
CA ILE A 214 -0.02 -3.83 -9.67
C ILE A 214 0.99 -2.71 -9.44
N HIS A 215 1.28 -1.94 -10.49
CA HIS A 215 2.11 -0.74 -10.33
C HIS A 215 1.38 0.31 -9.50
N SER A 216 2.08 0.96 -8.54
CA SER A 216 1.48 1.93 -7.60
C SER A 216 0.76 3.08 -8.30
N GLY A 217 1.26 3.52 -9.47
CA GLY A 217 0.57 4.52 -10.30
C GLY A 217 -0.76 4.03 -10.86
N ASP A 218 -0.87 2.75 -11.23
CA ASP A 218 -2.12 2.15 -11.70
C ASP A 218 -3.13 2.00 -10.57
N PHE A 219 -2.67 1.56 -9.40
CA PHE A 219 -3.53 1.44 -8.23
C PHE A 219 -4.03 2.81 -7.75
N SER A 220 -3.15 3.81 -7.73
CA SER A 220 -3.54 5.20 -7.39
C SER A 220 -4.60 5.74 -8.35
N ARG A 221 -4.49 5.46 -9.66
CA ARG A 221 -5.55 5.80 -10.62
C ARG A 221 -6.85 5.04 -10.37
N ALA A 222 -6.78 3.75 -9.98
CA ALA A 222 -7.98 2.99 -9.61
C ALA A 222 -8.70 3.64 -8.42
N ILE A 223 -7.95 4.00 -7.38
CA ILE A 223 -8.50 4.69 -6.20
C ILE A 223 -9.15 6.02 -6.59
N GLY A 224 -8.49 6.83 -7.41
CA GLY A 224 -9.05 8.08 -7.92
C GLY A 224 -10.33 7.86 -8.72
N HIS A 225 -10.37 6.82 -9.54
CA HIS A 225 -11.53 6.46 -10.35
C HIS A 225 -12.71 5.96 -9.49
N VAL A 226 -12.43 5.15 -8.46
CA VAL A 226 -13.45 4.73 -7.47
C VAL A 226 -13.96 5.92 -6.66
N LEU A 227 -13.09 6.86 -6.28
CA LEU A 227 -13.48 8.09 -5.58
C LEU A 227 -14.47 8.93 -6.39
N GLU A 228 -14.30 9.00 -7.71
CA GLU A 228 -15.10 9.83 -8.61
C GLU A 228 -16.37 9.13 -9.13
N HIS A 229 -16.34 7.80 -9.28
CA HIS A 229 -17.38 7.05 -9.98
C HIS A 229 -17.93 5.85 -9.20
N GLY A 230 -17.32 5.51 -8.07
CA GLY A 230 -17.75 4.39 -7.24
C GLY A 230 -19.10 4.66 -6.57
N ALA A 231 -19.96 3.65 -6.52
CA ALA A 231 -21.24 3.77 -5.83
C ALA A 231 -21.02 3.62 -4.30
N PRO A 232 -21.63 4.49 -3.47
CA PRO A 232 -21.57 4.38 -2.02
C PRO A 232 -22.03 3.00 -1.51
N GLY A 233 -21.30 2.45 -0.55
CA GLY A 233 -21.52 1.12 0.03
C GLY A 233 -20.82 -0.01 -0.71
N GLU A 234 -20.26 0.25 -1.88
CA GLU A 234 -19.67 -0.76 -2.73
C GLU A 234 -18.17 -0.97 -2.45
N VAL A 235 -17.72 -2.19 -2.75
CA VAL A 235 -16.32 -2.61 -2.74
C VAL A 235 -15.85 -2.77 -4.18
N TYR A 236 -14.61 -2.37 -4.46
CA TYR A 236 -13.96 -2.49 -5.76
C TYR A 236 -12.60 -3.14 -5.61
N ASN A 237 -12.35 -4.21 -6.35
CA ASN A 237 -11.03 -4.82 -6.44
C ASN A 237 -10.23 -4.20 -7.59
N ALA A 238 -8.96 -3.89 -7.33
CA ALA A 238 -8.03 -3.39 -8.34
C ALA A 238 -6.74 -4.21 -8.31
N GLY A 239 -6.67 -5.20 -9.16
CA GLY A 239 -5.50 -6.06 -9.39
C GLY A 239 -4.74 -5.67 -10.65
N GLY A 240 -3.46 -6.05 -10.67
CA GLY A 240 -2.60 -5.88 -11.83
C GLY A 240 -2.91 -6.89 -12.95
N PRO A 241 -2.29 -6.70 -14.12
CA PRO A 241 -2.55 -7.57 -15.27
C PRO A 241 -1.92 -8.95 -15.13
N ASP A 242 -0.88 -9.10 -14.29
CA ASP A 242 -0.01 -10.25 -14.29
C ASP A 242 0.11 -10.93 -12.93
N GLU A 243 0.14 -12.26 -12.92
CA GLU A 243 0.53 -13.07 -11.77
C GLU A 243 1.97 -13.56 -11.96
N GLN A 244 2.78 -13.45 -10.91
CA GLN A 244 4.17 -13.89 -10.91
C GLN A 244 4.48 -14.68 -9.64
N THR A 245 5.34 -15.72 -9.74
CA THR A 245 5.94 -16.31 -8.55
C THR A 245 7.03 -15.39 -7.98
N ASN A 246 7.22 -15.42 -6.66
CA ASN A 246 8.28 -14.63 -6.03
C ASN A 246 9.66 -14.91 -6.66
N LEU A 247 9.97 -16.18 -6.93
CA LEU A 247 11.23 -16.56 -7.57
C LEU A 247 11.36 -16.02 -8.99
N ALA A 248 10.26 -15.97 -9.77
CA ALA A 248 10.28 -15.39 -11.13
C ALA A 248 10.55 -13.88 -11.06
N VAL A 249 9.96 -13.17 -10.10
CA VAL A 249 10.23 -11.74 -9.86
C VAL A 249 11.71 -11.52 -9.53
N VAL A 250 12.28 -12.32 -8.62
CA VAL A 250 13.70 -12.20 -8.23
C VAL A 250 14.63 -12.46 -9.42
N ARG A 251 14.35 -13.46 -10.25
CA ARG A 251 15.14 -13.74 -11.46
C ARG A 251 15.09 -12.60 -12.46
N GLN A 252 13.92 -11.97 -12.69
CA GLN A 252 13.81 -10.79 -13.54
C GLN A 252 14.61 -9.59 -12.98
N ILE A 253 14.63 -9.41 -11.65
CA ILE A 253 15.45 -8.36 -11.02
C ILE A 253 16.95 -8.64 -11.23
N VAL A 254 17.40 -9.89 -11.09
CA VAL A 254 18.79 -10.29 -11.37
C VAL A 254 19.17 -9.96 -12.81
N GLU A 255 18.32 -10.29 -13.78
CA GLU A 255 18.52 -9.97 -15.20
C GLU A 255 18.60 -8.45 -15.44
N LEU A 256 17.67 -7.65 -14.91
CA LEU A 256 17.60 -6.21 -15.09
C LEU A 256 18.75 -5.45 -14.41
N THR A 257 19.28 -5.99 -13.31
CA THR A 257 20.39 -5.37 -12.56
C THR A 257 21.75 -5.81 -13.06
N GLY A 258 21.84 -6.95 -13.74
CA GLY A 258 23.09 -7.60 -14.11
C GLY A 258 23.78 -8.29 -12.93
N ALA A 259 23.04 -8.60 -11.86
CA ALA A 259 23.54 -9.27 -10.66
C ALA A 259 23.87 -10.75 -10.91
N ASP A 260 24.70 -11.35 -10.05
CA ASP A 260 25.03 -12.77 -10.14
C ASP A 260 23.80 -13.61 -9.67
N PRO A 261 23.28 -14.54 -10.49
CA PRO A 261 22.23 -15.47 -10.06
C PRO A 261 22.57 -16.29 -8.81
N ALA A 262 23.85 -16.49 -8.50
CA ALA A 262 24.31 -17.17 -7.28
C ALA A 262 23.98 -16.40 -5.98
N GLN A 263 23.57 -15.11 -6.07
CA GLN A 263 23.08 -14.34 -4.92
C GLN A 263 21.70 -14.83 -4.43
N ILE A 264 20.94 -15.58 -5.24
CA ILE A 264 19.63 -16.10 -4.82
C ILE A 264 19.82 -17.19 -3.76
N GLU A 265 19.32 -16.95 -2.56
CA GLU A 265 19.41 -17.87 -1.43
C GLU A 265 18.02 -18.19 -0.89
N HIS A 266 17.69 -19.48 -0.79
CA HIS A 266 16.46 -19.92 -0.14
C HIS A 266 16.61 -19.85 1.38
N VAL A 267 15.66 -19.20 2.05
CA VAL A 267 15.59 -19.06 3.50
C VAL A 267 14.33 -19.74 4.05
N ALA A 268 14.27 -19.94 5.38
CA ALA A 268 13.10 -20.52 6.02
C ALA A 268 11.83 -19.71 5.69
N ASP A 269 10.74 -20.41 5.39
CA ASP A 269 9.46 -19.77 5.10
C ASP A 269 8.82 -19.19 6.36
N ARG A 270 8.00 -18.15 6.22
CA ARG A 270 7.31 -17.54 7.34
C ARG A 270 6.03 -18.30 7.70
N PRO A 271 5.60 -18.31 8.98
CA PRO A 271 4.31 -18.86 9.37
C PRO A 271 3.13 -18.19 8.64
N GLY A 272 2.15 -18.98 8.22
CA GLY A 272 0.95 -18.44 7.57
C GLY A 272 1.20 -17.78 6.21
N HIS A 273 2.23 -18.19 5.48
CA HIS A 273 2.53 -17.64 4.17
C HIS A 273 1.55 -18.15 3.11
N ASP A 274 0.60 -17.32 2.71
CA ASP A 274 -0.39 -17.63 1.69
C ASP A 274 0.25 -18.00 0.35
N ARG A 275 -0.27 -19.06 -0.27
CA ARG A 275 0.31 -19.61 -1.50
C ARG A 275 0.02 -18.76 -2.73
N ARG A 276 -1.20 -18.25 -2.87
CA ARG A 276 -1.59 -17.48 -4.05
C ARG A 276 -2.66 -16.45 -3.72
N TYR A 277 -2.49 -15.26 -4.28
CA TYR A 277 -3.52 -14.22 -4.37
C TYR A 277 -3.83 -13.94 -5.83
N SER A 278 -5.12 -13.79 -6.14
CA SER A 278 -5.59 -13.41 -7.47
C SER A 278 -6.89 -12.62 -7.35
N LEU A 279 -6.94 -11.44 -7.95
CA LEU A 279 -8.11 -10.55 -7.93
C LEU A 279 -8.75 -10.41 -9.30
N SER A 280 -10.07 -10.51 -9.36
CA SER A 280 -10.85 -9.97 -10.48
C SER A 280 -10.98 -8.44 -10.34
N SER A 281 -10.69 -7.72 -11.41
CA SER A 281 -10.90 -6.26 -11.49
C SER A 281 -12.06 -5.89 -12.42
N GLU A 282 -12.98 -6.82 -12.70
CA GLU A 282 -14.08 -6.60 -13.65
C GLU A 282 -14.98 -5.44 -13.22
N LYS A 283 -15.28 -5.34 -11.92
CA LYS A 283 -16.15 -4.30 -11.37
C LYS A 283 -15.56 -2.89 -11.52
N VAL A 284 -14.29 -2.68 -11.19
CA VAL A 284 -13.64 -1.38 -11.38
C VAL A 284 -13.42 -1.08 -12.86
N ARG A 285 -13.18 -2.10 -13.70
CA ARG A 285 -13.10 -1.94 -15.16
C ARG A 285 -14.44 -1.50 -15.76
N ALA A 286 -15.54 -1.96 -15.23
CA ALA A 286 -16.88 -1.52 -15.67
C ALA A 286 -17.12 -0.02 -15.40
N LEU A 287 -16.39 0.59 -14.45
CA LEU A 287 -16.37 2.03 -14.27
C LEU A 287 -15.49 2.78 -15.30
N GLY A 288 -14.73 2.07 -16.14
CA GLY A 288 -13.85 2.65 -17.17
C GLY A 288 -12.35 2.64 -16.82
N TRP A 289 -11.95 2.11 -15.65
CA TRP A 289 -10.54 1.98 -15.30
C TRP A 289 -9.90 0.71 -15.90
N SER A 290 -8.63 0.79 -16.25
CA SER A 290 -7.78 -0.37 -16.55
C SER A 290 -6.31 -0.09 -16.19
N PRO A 291 -5.53 -1.12 -15.81
CA PRO A 291 -4.09 -0.97 -15.64
C PRO A 291 -3.42 -0.62 -16.97
N ARG A 292 -2.41 0.24 -16.93
CA ARG A 292 -1.66 0.72 -18.12
C ARG A 292 -0.23 0.21 -18.15
N VAL A 293 0.29 -0.21 -17.01
CA VAL A 293 1.69 -0.62 -16.86
C VAL A 293 1.74 -2.14 -16.80
N THR A 294 2.48 -2.77 -17.73
CA THR A 294 2.78 -4.22 -17.66
C THR A 294 3.74 -4.47 -16.50
N PHE A 295 3.77 -5.69 -15.97
CA PHE A 295 4.70 -6.02 -14.88
C PHE A 295 6.15 -5.81 -15.30
N SER A 296 6.53 -6.23 -16.51
CA SER A 296 7.89 -6.08 -17.04
C SER A 296 8.33 -4.62 -17.14
N ASP A 297 7.48 -3.75 -17.71
CA ASP A 297 7.79 -2.32 -17.85
C ASP A 297 7.90 -1.65 -16.50
N GLY A 298 6.95 -1.92 -15.60
CA GLY A 298 6.95 -1.35 -14.25
C GLY A 298 8.12 -1.83 -13.40
N LEU A 299 8.54 -3.09 -13.54
CA LEU A 299 9.71 -3.61 -12.84
C LEU A 299 11.00 -2.94 -13.34
N SER A 300 11.13 -2.76 -14.66
CA SER A 300 12.24 -2.02 -15.26
C SER A 300 12.29 -0.57 -14.77
N GLN A 301 11.13 0.11 -14.72
CA GLN A 301 11.01 1.46 -14.15
C GLN A 301 11.43 1.50 -12.67
N ALA A 302 11.01 0.52 -11.87
CA ALA A 302 11.38 0.44 -10.47
C ALA A 302 12.90 0.25 -10.31
N VAL A 303 13.52 -0.67 -11.06
CA VAL A 303 14.98 -0.87 -11.04
C VAL A 303 15.73 0.42 -11.41
N SER A 304 15.31 1.11 -12.46
CA SER A 304 15.92 2.39 -12.87
C SER A 304 15.78 3.44 -11.77
N TRP A 305 14.57 3.54 -11.18
CA TRP A 305 14.32 4.52 -10.13
C TRP A 305 15.20 4.29 -8.89
N TYR A 306 15.33 3.05 -8.39
CA TYR A 306 16.21 2.75 -7.25
C TYR A 306 17.68 3.01 -7.58
N ARG A 307 18.13 2.77 -8.81
CA ARG A 307 19.49 3.05 -9.26
C ARG A 307 19.79 4.56 -9.26
N GLU A 308 18.82 5.38 -9.63
CA GLU A 308 18.99 6.84 -9.83
C GLU A 308 18.70 7.65 -8.58
N ASN A 309 18.00 7.08 -7.58
CA ASN A 309 17.51 7.81 -6.41
C ASN A 309 18.13 7.31 -5.09
N SER A 310 19.45 7.16 -5.05
CA SER A 310 20.19 6.73 -3.84
C SER A 310 19.96 7.68 -2.66
N TRP A 311 19.79 8.98 -2.92
CA TRP A 311 19.48 9.98 -1.90
C TRP A 311 18.25 9.62 -1.03
N TRP A 312 17.29 8.88 -1.60
CA TRP A 312 16.08 8.50 -0.91
C TRP A 312 16.25 7.24 -0.03
N TRP A 313 16.91 6.20 -0.53
CA TRP A 313 16.97 4.91 0.16
C TRP A 313 18.26 4.69 0.98
N GLU A 314 19.39 5.34 0.68
CA GLU A 314 20.62 5.21 1.45
C GLU A 314 20.44 5.56 2.95
N PRO A 315 19.76 6.68 3.30
CA PRO A 315 19.48 6.97 4.71
C PRO A 315 18.64 5.90 5.40
N ILE A 316 17.74 5.23 4.67
CA ILE A 316 16.94 4.12 5.20
C ILE A 316 17.85 2.93 5.50
N ARG A 317 18.66 2.49 4.54
CA ARG A 317 19.52 1.31 4.70
C ARG A 317 20.58 1.46 5.81
N SER A 318 21.03 2.66 6.09
CA SER A 318 22.04 2.94 7.13
C SER A 318 21.44 3.07 8.55
N GLY A 319 20.12 3.21 8.69
CA GLY A 319 19.43 3.45 9.97
C GLY A 319 18.79 2.19 10.60
N GLU A 320 17.58 2.38 11.15
CA GLU A 320 16.82 1.33 11.86
C GLU A 320 16.51 0.10 10.98
N TYR A 321 16.42 0.28 9.68
CA TYR A 321 16.21 -0.80 8.73
C TYR A 321 17.35 -1.83 8.78
N ARG A 322 18.60 -1.41 8.98
CA ARG A 322 19.76 -2.31 9.11
C ARG A 322 19.58 -3.26 10.29
N ALA A 323 19.18 -2.75 11.45
CA ALA A 323 18.93 -3.57 12.64
C ALA A 323 17.75 -4.54 12.44
N TYR A 324 16.71 -4.10 11.73
CA TYR A 324 15.60 -4.99 11.33
C TYR A 324 16.08 -6.10 10.41
N TYR A 325 16.87 -5.78 9.37
CA TYR A 325 17.37 -6.76 8.39
C TYR A 325 18.26 -7.82 9.08
N GLU A 326 19.17 -7.38 9.98
CA GLU A 326 20.05 -8.28 10.73
C GLU A 326 19.24 -9.27 11.60
N ARG A 327 18.19 -8.80 12.27
CA ARG A 327 17.31 -9.69 13.07
C ARG A 327 16.53 -10.66 12.18
N GLN A 328 16.04 -10.22 11.04
CA GLN A 328 15.17 -11.01 10.15
C GLN A 328 15.95 -12.09 9.40
N TYR A 329 17.14 -11.78 8.93
CA TYR A 329 17.94 -12.66 8.07
C TYR A 329 19.21 -13.20 8.71
N GLY A 330 19.51 -12.83 9.96
CA GLY A 330 20.68 -13.33 10.71
C GLY A 330 22.04 -12.88 10.15
N ARG A 331 22.07 -11.80 9.37
CA ARG A 331 23.27 -11.27 8.72
C ARG A 331 23.21 -9.77 8.52
N ALA A 332 24.39 -9.11 8.46
CA ALA A 332 24.49 -7.68 8.17
C ALA A 332 24.30 -7.38 6.67
N LEU A 333 23.72 -6.22 6.34
CA LEU A 333 23.81 -5.61 5.01
C LEU A 333 25.24 -5.12 4.76
N ARG A 334 25.75 -5.27 3.55
CA ARG A 334 27.04 -4.73 3.08
C ARG A 334 26.97 -3.25 2.76
#